data_b806471c120d1ff029121df008a08a7b
#
_entry.id   b806471c120d1ff029121df008a08a7b
#
_cell.length_a   1.000
_cell.length_b   1.000
_cell.length_c   1.000
_cell.angle_alpha   90.00
_cell.angle_beta   90.00
_cell.angle_gamma   90.00
#
_symmetry.space_group_name_H-M   'P 1'
#
loop_
_entity.id
_entity.type
_entity.pdbx_description
1 polymer ?
#
loop_
_entity_poly.entity_id
_entity_poly.type
_entity_poly.pdbx_seq_one_letter_code
_entity_poly.pdbx_strand_id
1 'polypeptide(L)'
;MEEIKKCIKQAASILKTEAGVMDTSGVIIASTNPDMEGRQDSASRAVMLSEDQFSSTSDKSYMKIILNDQVRYIAYLDGNDANTRVNLSLLGEWIRTVVKEHGTDAEKELFIKSVLLENELAGEIPIKARDFKINCNEPRLVIVVRTSEEEGANTLDILQSIYGENSNSTVLAMDESTSIIVLNVADLNEDADKNAFVDETSKAILDSLNNEGITAYIGVGSFVPLFQQIAKSYRDSMLALRVGKIFEKNCYISKYNQLGIGRLI
;
A
#
# COMPACT_ATOMS: atom_id res chain seq x y z
N MET A 1 3.88 2.80 -9.66
CA MET A 1 3.82 3.16 -11.11
C MET A 1 2.76 4.23 -11.37
N GLU A 2 1.53 4.07 -10.87
CA GLU A 2 0.46 5.06 -11.03
C GLU A 2 0.82 6.44 -10.45
N GLU A 3 1.48 6.49 -9.32
CA GLU A 3 1.86 7.76 -8.68
C GLU A 3 2.91 8.55 -9.48
N ILE A 4 3.84 7.85 -10.13
CA ILE A 4 4.78 8.51 -11.06
C ILE A 4 4.00 9.14 -12.22
N LYS A 5 2.99 8.43 -12.77
CA LYS A 5 2.13 8.96 -13.83
C LYS A 5 1.33 10.17 -13.38
N LYS A 6 0.78 10.15 -12.15
CA LYS A 6 0.10 11.32 -11.57
C LYS A 6 1.06 12.51 -11.43
N CYS A 7 2.27 12.27 -10.90
CA CYS A 7 3.30 13.30 -10.76
C CYS A 7 3.64 13.94 -12.12
N ILE A 8 3.88 13.14 -13.15
CA ILE A 8 4.19 13.66 -14.51
C ILE A 8 3.00 14.39 -15.12
N LYS A 9 1.76 13.91 -14.95
CA LYS A 9 0.56 14.63 -15.40
C LYS A 9 0.40 15.99 -14.73
N GLN A 10 0.68 16.09 -13.43
CA GLN A 10 0.67 17.35 -12.70
C GLN A 10 1.81 18.27 -13.17
N ALA A 11 3.01 17.74 -13.39
CA ALA A 11 4.13 18.48 -13.93
C ALA A 11 3.85 19.07 -15.32
N ALA A 12 3.05 18.39 -16.16
CA ALA A 12 2.66 18.85 -17.49
C ALA A 12 1.99 20.23 -17.48
N SER A 13 1.19 20.51 -16.45
CA SER A 13 0.48 21.80 -16.32
C SER A 13 1.42 22.96 -15.98
N ILE A 14 2.61 22.66 -15.41
CA ILE A 14 3.57 23.63 -14.89
C ILE A 14 4.73 23.86 -15.88
N LEU A 15 5.29 22.78 -16.41
CA LEU A 15 6.58 22.82 -17.14
C LEU A 15 6.48 23.32 -18.58
N LYS A 16 5.32 23.24 -19.24
CA LYS A 16 5.09 23.67 -20.64
C LYS A 16 6.07 23.10 -21.69
N THR A 17 6.86 22.11 -21.32
CA THR A 17 7.85 21.40 -22.15
C THR A 17 7.63 19.90 -22.00
N GLU A 18 8.10 19.09 -22.95
CA GLU A 18 8.02 17.65 -22.80
C GLU A 18 8.93 17.20 -21.64
N ALA A 19 8.33 16.46 -20.72
CA ALA A 19 9.00 15.88 -19.56
C ALA A 19 8.51 14.45 -19.34
N GLY A 20 9.35 13.63 -18.75
CA GLY A 20 8.95 12.26 -18.44
C GLY A 20 9.96 11.52 -17.58
N VAL A 21 9.65 10.27 -17.35
CA VAL A 21 10.46 9.33 -16.57
C VAL A 21 10.56 8.02 -17.32
N MET A 22 11.75 7.46 -17.37
CA MET A 22 12.03 6.14 -17.91
C MET A 22 12.69 5.24 -16.87
N ASP A 23 12.61 3.95 -17.08
CA ASP A 23 13.37 2.97 -16.31
C ASP A 23 14.86 2.94 -16.72
N THR A 24 15.63 2.11 -16.03
CA THR A 24 17.08 1.97 -16.32
C THR A 24 17.39 1.31 -17.67
N SER A 25 16.40 0.65 -18.30
CA SER A 25 16.52 0.11 -19.67
C SER A 25 16.22 1.16 -20.74
N GLY A 26 15.65 2.30 -20.36
CA GLY A 26 15.28 3.41 -21.23
C GLY A 26 13.83 3.36 -21.71
N VAL A 27 13.00 2.47 -21.18
CA VAL A 27 11.56 2.45 -21.49
C VAL A 27 10.85 3.58 -20.75
N ILE A 28 10.19 4.46 -21.48
CA ILE A 28 9.45 5.60 -20.92
C ILE A 28 8.20 5.09 -20.19
N ILE A 29 8.17 5.29 -18.87
CA ILE A 29 7.10 4.85 -17.96
C ILE A 29 5.95 5.85 -17.95
N ALA A 30 6.30 7.13 -17.93
CA ALA A 30 5.37 8.24 -17.92
C ALA A 30 5.95 9.44 -18.67
N SER A 31 5.10 10.11 -19.42
CA SER A 31 5.48 11.34 -20.16
C SER A 31 4.32 12.34 -20.15
N THR A 32 4.66 13.64 -20.22
CA THR A 32 3.69 14.70 -20.51
C THR A 32 3.08 14.56 -21.91
N ASN A 33 3.81 13.84 -22.82
CA ASN A 33 3.34 13.44 -24.13
C ASN A 33 2.97 11.94 -24.09
N PRO A 34 1.67 11.57 -24.07
CA PRO A 34 1.23 10.18 -23.96
C PRO A 34 1.75 9.25 -25.04
N ASP A 35 2.05 9.77 -26.24
CA ASP A 35 2.54 8.98 -27.36
C ASP A 35 3.97 8.45 -27.13
N MET A 36 4.67 8.98 -26.12
CA MET A 36 6.01 8.57 -25.75
C MET A 36 6.01 7.40 -24.75
N GLU A 37 4.93 7.15 -24.02
CA GLU A 37 4.86 6.06 -23.05
C GLU A 37 5.06 4.69 -23.73
N GLY A 38 5.89 3.86 -23.12
CA GLY A 38 6.28 2.55 -23.66
C GLY A 38 7.35 2.58 -24.75
N ARG A 39 7.74 3.75 -25.27
CA ARG A 39 8.85 3.87 -26.22
C ARG A 39 10.19 3.82 -25.50
N GLN A 40 11.22 3.43 -26.23
CA GLN A 40 12.58 3.37 -25.73
C GLN A 40 13.36 4.61 -26.14
N ASP A 41 13.98 5.28 -25.17
CA ASP A 41 14.90 6.41 -25.42
C ASP A 41 16.33 5.88 -25.60
N SER A 42 16.93 6.16 -26.75
CA SER A 42 18.27 5.69 -27.10
C SER A 42 19.40 6.31 -26.27
N ALA A 43 19.16 7.50 -25.66
CA ALA A 43 20.14 8.17 -24.82
C ALA A 43 20.29 7.50 -23.43
N SER A 44 19.33 6.69 -23.01
CA SER A 44 19.31 6.03 -21.69
C SER A 44 20.61 5.30 -21.35
N ARG A 45 21.17 4.58 -22.33
CA ARG A 45 22.42 3.84 -22.16
C ARG A 45 23.61 4.74 -21.87
N ALA A 46 23.72 5.86 -22.59
CA ALA A 46 24.80 6.84 -22.39
C ALA A 46 24.63 7.53 -21.02
N VAL A 47 23.39 7.87 -20.64
CA VAL A 47 23.06 8.44 -19.33
C VAL A 47 23.45 7.48 -18.20
N MET A 48 23.12 6.19 -18.32
CA MET A 48 23.46 5.19 -17.29
C MET A 48 24.96 5.00 -17.11
N LEU A 49 25.74 5.06 -18.19
CA LEU A 49 27.20 4.92 -18.18
C LEU A 49 27.95 6.18 -17.69
N SER A 50 27.31 7.34 -17.70
CA SER A 50 27.89 8.57 -17.14
C SER A 50 28.13 8.42 -15.64
N GLU A 51 29.19 9.01 -15.09
CA GLU A 51 29.40 9.11 -13.65
C GLU A 51 28.54 10.21 -13.02
N ASP A 52 28.16 11.22 -13.81
CA ASP A 52 27.38 12.35 -13.34
C ASP A 52 25.91 11.99 -13.12
N GLN A 53 25.29 12.66 -12.14
CA GLN A 53 23.85 12.58 -11.90
C GLN A 53 23.05 13.22 -13.04
N PHE A 54 23.62 14.26 -13.69
CA PHE A 54 23.00 14.97 -14.79
C PHE A 54 23.76 14.69 -16.09
N SER A 55 23.01 14.50 -17.16
CA SER A 55 23.53 14.37 -18.52
C SER A 55 22.67 15.17 -19.48
N SER A 56 23.20 15.65 -20.60
CA SER A 56 22.40 16.34 -21.60
C SER A 56 22.81 15.92 -23.00
N THR A 57 21.85 15.94 -23.90
CA THR A 57 22.03 15.86 -25.34
C THR A 57 21.84 17.28 -25.96
N SER A 58 21.80 17.38 -27.30
CA SER A 58 21.47 18.66 -27.98
C SER A 58 20.10 19.20 -27.59
N ASP A 59 19.13 18.31 -27.33
CA ASP A 59 17.71 18.63 -27.25
C ASP A 59 17.09 18.31 -25.91
N LYS A 60 17.71 17.43 -25.10
CA LYS A 60 17.15 16.94 -23.82
C LYS A 60 18.19 16.94 -22.71
N SER A 61 17.71 17.17 -21.51
CA SER A 61 18.46 16.97 -20.26
C SER A 61 17.90 15.78 -19.48
N TYR A 62 18.77 15.05 -18.82
CA TYR A 62 18.47 13.83 -18.07
C TYR A 62 19.03 13.92 -16.66
N MET A 63 18.31 13.34 -15.69
CA MET A 63 18.72 13.23 -14.31
C MET A 63 18.47 11.82 -13.79
N LYS A 64 19.52 11.20 -13.22
CA LYS A 64 19.39 9.92 -12.52
C LYS A 64 18.66 10.09 -11.20
N ILE A 65 17.64 9.29 -10.96
CA ILE A 65 16.93 9.20 -9.69
C ILE A 65 17.49 8.01 -8.94
N ILE A 66 18.25 8.32 -7.88
CA ILE A 66 18.95 7.35 -7.05
C ILE A 66 18.12 7.10 -5.79
N LEU A 67 17.85 5.82 -5.51
CA LEU A 67 17.16 5.33 -4.30
C LEU A 67 17.97 4.17 -3.74
N ASN A 68 18.28 4.22 -2.45
CA ASN A 68 19.08 3.20 -1.77
C ASN A 68 20.40 2.87 -2.52
N ASP A 69 21.13 3.92 -2.89
CA ASP A 69 22.41 3.87 -3.64
C ASP A 69 22.36 3.20 -5.02
N GLN A 70 21.15 3.02 -5.57
CA GLN A 70 20.95 2.48 -6.90
C GLN A 70 20.14 3.45 -7.77
N VAL A 71 20.53 3.56 -9.04
CA VAL A 71 19.71 4.28 -10.03
C VAL A 71 18.46 3.44 -10.30
N ARG A 72 17.29 4.00 -10.00
CA ARG A 72 15.99 3.35 -10.21
C ARG A 72 15.26 3.86 -11.43
N TYR A 73 15.36 5.17 -11.68
CA TYR A 73 14.71 5.83 -12.80
C TYR A 73 15.62 6.91 -13.38
N ILE A 74 15.27 7.36 -14.58
CA ILE A 74 15.89 8.51 -15.24
C ILE A 74 14.75 9.48 -15.58
N ALA A 75 14.77 10.69 -15.02
CA ALA A 75 13.91 11.77 -15.44
C ALA A 75 14.50 12.48 -16.65
N TYR A 76 13.68 12.96 -17.57
CA TYR A 76 14.11 13.78 -18.69
C TYR A 76 13.22 15.01 -18.87
N LEU A 77 13.79 16.03 -19.49
CA LEU A 77 13.12 17.28 -19.86
C LEU A 77 13.70 17.79 -21.16
N ASP A 78 12.83 18.25 -22.07
CA ASP A 78 13.28 18.90 -23.30
C ASP A 78 13.99 20.22 -23.00
N GLY A 79 15.12 20.43 -23.66
CA GLY A 79 15.99 21.56 -23.47
C GLY A 79 17.29 21.21 -22.75
N ASN A 80 18.27 22.14 -22.81
CA ASN A 80 19.60 21.96 -22.20
C ASN A 80 20.14 23.24 -21.54
N ASP A 81 19.28 24.23 -21.30
CA ASP A 81 19.65 25.47 -20.64
C ASP A 81 19.67 25.35 -19.10
N ALA A 82 20.10 26.43 -18.44
CA ALA A 82 20.16 26.48 -16.99
C ALA A 82 18.80 26.31 -16.30
N ASN A 83 17.71 26.84 -16.90
CA ASN A 83 16.36 26.73 -16.38
C ASN A 83 15.85 25.29 -16.50
N THR A 84 16.11 24.63 -17.63
CA THR A 84 15.82 23.21 -17.84
C THR A 84 16.46 22.36 -16.77
N ARG A 85 17.71 22.62 -16.42
CA ARG A 85 18.41 21.88 -15.35
C ARG A 85 17.79 22.08 -13.97
N VAL A 86 17.36 23.30 -13.63
CA VAL A 86 16.67 23.60 -12.37
C VAL A 86 15.33 22.89 -12.33
N ASN A 87 14.52 22.97 -13.38
CA ASN A 87 13.23 22.32 -13.48
C ASN A 87 13.35 20.79 -13.41
N LEU A 88 14.37 20.22 -14.08
CA LEU A 88 14.64 18.80 -14.02
C LEU A 88 15.06 18.35 -12.61
N SER A 89 15.82 19.18 -11.88
CA SER A 89 16.19 18.89 -10.50
C SER A 89 14.94 18.85 -9.60
N LEU A 90 14.05 19.82 -9.74
CA LEU A 90 12.79 19.87 -8.97
C LEU A 90 11.90 18.67 -9.30
N LEU A 91 11.74 18.34 -10.57
CA LEU A 91 11.00 17.17 -11.03
C LEU A 91 11.60 15.88 -10.48
N GLY A 92 12.92 15.73 -10.54
CA GLY A 92 13.62 14.55 -10.03
C GLY A 92 13.47 14.36 -8.52
N GLU A 93 13.56 15.44 -7.73
CA GLU A 93 13.32 15.38 -6.29
C GLU A 93 11.86 15.08 -5.96
N TRP A 94 10.91 15.63 -6.71
CA TRP A 94 9.50 15.31 -6.55
C TRP A 94 9.23 13.83 -6.82
N ILE A 95 9.72 13.30 -7.94
CA ILE A 95 9.60 11.87 -8.26
C ILE A 95 10.28 11.01 -7.20
N ARG A 96 11.49 11.41 -6.73
CA ARG A 96 12.19 10.70 -5.65
C ARG A 96 11.35 10.61 -4.39
N THR A 97 10.71 11.70 -3.98
CA THR A 97 9.84 11.76 -2.80
C THR A 97 8.64 10.82 -2.97
N VAL A 98 7.93 10.93 -4.08
CA VAL A 98 6.77 10.08 -4.40
C VAL A 98 7.15 8.61 -4.41
N VAL A 99 8.24 8.23 -5.08
CA VAL A 99 8.67 6.82 -5.15
C VAL A 99 9.16 6.32 -3.79
N LYS A 100 9.82 7.17 -2.98
CA LYS A 100 10.28 6.79 -1.65
C LYS A 100 9.12 6.55 -0.70
N GLU A 101 8.10 7.41 -0.72
CA GLU A 101 6.90 7.27 0.10
C GLU A 101 6.15 5.97 -0.24
N HIS A 102 5.86 5.74 -1.52
CA HIS A 102 5.14 4.54 -1.95
C HIS A 102 5.99 3.26 -1.93
N GLY A 103 7.31 3.35 -2.11
CA GLY A 103 8.21 2.22 -1.91
C GLY A 103 8.21 1.75 -0.47
N THR A 104 8.22 2.70 0.47
CA THR A 104 8.14 2.41 1.90
C THR A 104 6.79 1.78 2.28
N ASP A 105 5.69 2.23 1.68
CA ASP A 105 4.36 1.67 1.93
C ASP A 105 4.23 0.24 1.40
N ALA A 106 4.72 -0.05 0.19
CA ALA A 106 4.72 -1.40 -0.36
C ALA A 106 5.62 -2.36 0.44
N GLU A 107 6.79 -1.90 0.89
CA GLU A 107 7.67 -2.68 1.76
C GLU A 107 7.04 -2.92 3.14
N LYS A 108 6.36 -1.92 3.69
CA LYS A 108 5.57 -2.05 4.93
C LYS A 108 4.45 -3.07 4.79
N GLU A 109 3.71 -3.02 3.68
CA GLU A 109 2.65 -3.99 3.39
C GLU A 109 3.20 -5.42 3.30
N LEU A 110 4.30 -5.63 2.56
CA LEU A 110 4.97 -6.93 2.47
C LEU A 110 5.46 -7.42 3.83
N PHE A 111 6.03 -6.54 4.64
CA PHE A 111 6.45 -6.88 6.00
C PHE A 111 5.26 -7.30 6.86
N ILE A 112 4.15 -6.54 6.85
CA ILE A 112 2.94 -6.91 7.61
C ILE A 112 2.37 -8.25 7.14
N LYS A 113 2.33 -8.49 5.82
CA LYS A 113 1.93 -9.80 5.26
C LYS A 113 2.80 -10.92 5.76
N SER A 114 4.12 -10.72 5.81
CA SER A 114 5.03 -11.76 6.29
C SER A 114 4.84 -12.04 7.79
N VAL A 115 4.53 -11.03 8.61
CA VAL A 115 4.16 -11.23 10.03
C VAL A 115 2.83 -11.97 10.18
N LEU A 116 1.80 -11.60 9.40
CA LEU A 116 0.48 -12.29 9.40
C LEU A 116 0.60 -13.78 9.03
N LEU A 117 1.53 -14.12 8.12
CA LEU A 117 1.77 -15.48 7.64
C LEU A 117 2.82 -16.24 8.47
N GLU A 118 3.32 -15.65 9.55
CA GLU A 118 4.40 -16.23 10.41
C GLU A 118 5.71 -16.53 9.66
N ASN A 119 6.00 -15.76 8.60
CA ASN A 119 7.24 -15.90 7.81
C ASN A 119 8.39 -15.04 8.36
N GLU A 120 8.18 -14.30 9.46
CA GLU A 120 9.18 -13.48 10.12
C GLU A 120 9.65 -14.13 11.43
N LEU A 121 10.93 -14.01 11.73
CA LEU A 121 11.45 -14.43 13.04
C LEU A 121 10.97 -13.46 14.12
N ALA A 122 10.42 -13.98 15.21
CA ALA A 122 9.84 -13.18 16.29
C ALA A 122 10.79 -12.09 16.85
N GLY A 123 12.10 -12.39 16.89
CA GLY A 123 13.12 -11.43 17.34
C GLY A 123 13.45 -10.32 16.34
N GLU A 124 13.16 -10.51 15.05
CA GLU A 124 13.40 -9.52 14.00
C GLU A 124 12.23 -8.54 13.81
N ILE A 125 11.01 -8.98 14.16
CA ILE A 125 9.80 -8.18 13.99
C ILE A 125 9.93 -6.77 14.62
N PRO A 126 10.38 -6.60 15.88
CA PRO A 126 10.49 -5.26 16.47
C PRO A 126 11.54 -4.37 15.78
N ILE A 127 12.57 -4.97 15.19
CA ILE A 127 13.64 -4.24 14.50
C ILE A 127 13.09 -3.68 13.18
N LYS A 128 12.48 -4.53 12.36
CA LYS A 128 11.88 -4.13 11.08
C LYS A 128 10.68 -3.19 11.26
N ALA A 129 9.84 -3.45 12.27
CA ALA A 129 8.68 -2.62 12.59
C ALA A 129 9.05 -1.15 12.86
N ARG A 130 10.21 -0.91 13.49
CA ARG A 130 10.71 0.44 13.75
C ARG A 130 11.01 1.22 12.47
N ASP A 131 11.52 0.55 11.42
CA ASP A 131 11.81 1.19 10.14
C ASP A 131 10.53 1.68 9.47
N PHE A 132 9.39 1.00 9.72
CA PHE A 132 8.06 1.37 9.25
C PHE A 132 7.24 2.20 10.26
N LYS A 133 7.86 2.66 11.37
CA LYS A 133 7.20 3.42 12.44
C LYS A 133 6.00 2.68 13.06
N ILE A 134 6.04 1.34 13.09
CA ILE A 134 5.01 0.52 13.74
C ILE A 134 5.39 0.33 15.22
N ASN A 135 4.49 0.72 16.12
CA ASN A 135 4.66 0.46 17.54
C ASN A 135 4.25 -0.99 17.87
N CYS A 136 5.23 -1.81 18.23
CA CYS A 136 5.01 -3.23 18.56
C CYS A 136 4.32 -3.46 19.90
N ASN A 137 4.31 -2.48 20.80
CA ASN A 137 3.77 -2.60 22.16
C ASN A 137 2.30 -2.14 22.26
N GLU A 138 1.67 -1.85 21.16
CA GLU A 138 0.27 -1.48 21.11
C GLU A 138 -0.60 -2.66 20.71
N PRO A 139 -1.80 -2.80 21.33
CA PRO A 139 -2.72 -3.88 21.00
C PRO A 139 -3.29 -3.74 19.59
N ARG A 140 -3.57 -4.87 18.98
CA ARG A 140 -4.08 -4.97 17.60
C ARG A 140 -5.28 -5.89 17.52
N LEU A 141 -6.10 -5.64 16.50
CA LEU A 141 -7.20 -6.48 16.06
C LEU A 141 -7.08 -6.68 14.55
N VAL A 142 -7.26 -7.90 14.07
CA VAL A 142 -7.31 -8.20 12.65
C VAL A 142 -8.74 -8.50 12.22
N ILE A 143 -9.17 -7.83 11.16
CA ILE A 143 -10.44 -8.08 10.49
C ILE A 143 -10.12 -8.55 9.06
N VAL A 144 -10.74 -9.64 8.64
CA VAL A 144 -10.68 -10.15 7.27
C VAL A 144 -11.99 -9.88 6.56
N VAL A 145 -11.91 -9.28 5.40
CA VAL A 145 -13.05 -8.98 4.52
C VAL A 145 -12.88 -9.81 3.25
N ARG A 146 -13.87 -10.63 2.94
CA ARG A 146 -13.88 -11.45 1.73
C ARG A 146 -15.04 -11.10 0.83
N THR A 147 -14.74 -10.85 -0.44
CA THR A 147 -15.69 -10.54 -1.52
C THR A 147 -15.51 -11.51 -2.68
N SER A 148 -16.13 -11.27 -3.84
CA SER A 148 -15.78 -11.92 -5.09
C SER A 148 -14.44 -11.39 -5.63
N GLU A 149 -13.77 -12.15 -6.51
CA GLU A 149 -12.51 -11.72 -7.12
C GLU A 149 -12.69 -10.44 -7.95
N GLU A 150 -13.83 -10.29 -8.62
CA GLU A 150 -14.16 -9.10 -9.44
C GLU A 150 -14.32 -7.83 -8.60
N GLU A 151 -14.74 -7.95 -7.35
CA GLU A 151 -15.01 -6.84 -6.43
C GLU A 151 -13.80 -6.50 -5.53
N GLY A 152 -12.76 -7.35 -5.52
CA GLY A 152 -11.67 -7.24 -4.55
C GLY A 152 -10.89 -5.94 -4.63
N ALA A 153 -10.57 -5.46 -5.83
CA ALA A 153 -9.86 -4.18 -6.01
C ALA A 153 -10.68 -2.99 -5.49
N ASN A 154 -11.97 -2.91 -5.83
CA ASN A 154 -12.87 -1.88 -5.34
C ASN A 154 -13.05 -1.96 -3.82
N THR A 155 -13.13 -3.18 -3.27
CA THR A 155 -13.18 -3.41 -1.83
C THR A 155 -11.96 -2.83 -1.13
N LEU A 156 -10.77 -3.08 -1.66
CA LEU A 156 -9.52 -2.57 -1.10
C LEU A 156 -9.51 -1.03 -1.08
N ASP A 157 -9.89 -0.40 -2.18
CA ASP A 157 -9.93 1.07 -2.32
C ASP A 157 -10.90 1.70 -1.30
N ILE A 158 -12.09 1.11 -1.11
CA ILE A 158 -13.07 1.58 -0.14
C ILE A 158 -12.50 1.45 1.29
N LEU A 159 -11.93 0.30 1.64
CA LEU A 159 -11.35 0.07 2.96
C LEU A 159 -10.16 0.99 3.23
N GLN A 160 -9.32 1.25 2.23
CA GLN A 160 -8.21 2.20 2.34
C GLN A 160 -8.71 3.64 2.52
N SER A 161 -9.80 4.04 1.88
CA SER A 161 -10.38 5.36 2.08
C SER A 161 -10.90 5.57 3.51
N ILE A 162 -11.39 4.51 4.16
CA ILE A 162 -11.91 4.57 5.54
C ILE A 162 -10.78 4.57 6.57
N TYR A 163 -9.73 3.75 6.35
CA TYR A 163 -8.70 3.46 7.36
C TYR A 163 -7.29 3.91 6.95
N GLY A 164 -7.07 4.43 5.72
CA GLY A 164 -5.73 4.62 5.14
C GLY A 164 -4.99 5.88 5.60
N GLU A 165 -5.66 7.01 5.76
CA GLU A 165 -4.95 8.30 5.87
C GLU A 165 -4.68 8.82 7.29
N ASN A 166 -5.43 8.39 8.30
CA ASN A 166 -5.37 8.98 9.66
C ASN A 166 -5.29 8.00 10.82
N SER A 167 -5.17 6.71 10.57
CA SER A 167 -5.12 5.71 11.64
C SER A 167 -3.78 4.96 11.63
N ASN A 168 -3.26 4.63 12.81
CA ASN A 168 -2.18 3.66 12.97
C ASN A 168 -2.62 2.24 12.52
N SER A 169 -3.66 2.16 11.69
CA SER A 169 -4.23 0.95 11.10
C SER A 169 -3.66 0.74 9.71
N THR A 170 -3.66 -0.49 9.23
CA THR A 170 -3.16 -0.82 7.90
C THR A 170 -4.19 -1.68 7.19
N VAL A 171 -4.50 -1.32 5.95
CA VAL A 171 -5.35 -2.10 5.05
C VAL A 171 -4.47 -2.67 3.95
N LEU A 172 -4.61 -3.97 3.68
CA LEU A 172 -3.83 -4.65 2.64
C LEU A 172 -4.65 -5.75 1.95
N ALA A 173 -4.35 -6.05 0.70
CA ALA A 173 -4.90 -7.19 -0.01
C ALA A 173 -4.05 -8.43 0.28
N MET A 174 -4.65 -9.53 0.71
CA MET A 174 -3.95 -10.81 0.82
C MET A 174 -3.97 -11.57 -0.50
N ASP A 175 -5.11 -11.56 -1.16
CA ASP A 175 -5.33 -12.10 -2.51
C ASP A 175 -6.41 -11.27 -3.23
N GLU A 176 -6.83 -11.72 -4.42
CA GLU A 176 -7.80 -11.03 -5.29
C GLU A 176 -9.20 -10.89 -4.66
N SER A 177 -9.54 -11.68 -3.64
CA SER A 177 -10.85 -11.70 -2.99
C SER A 177 -10.81 -11.38 -1.50
N THR A 178 -9.61 -11.22 -0.93
CA THR A 178 -9.42 -11.13 0.52
C THR A 178 -8.62 -9.89 0.89
N SER A 179 -9.28 -8.95 1.55
CA SER A 179 -8.67 -7.77 2.16
C SER A 179 -8.53 -7.95 3.67
N ILE A 180 -7.47 -7.41 4.24
CA ILE A 180 -7.18 -7.47 5.67
C ILE A 180 -7.04 -6.06 6.22
N ILE A 181 -7.63 -5.84 7.39
CA ILE A 181 -7.47 -4.62 8.16
C ILE A 181 -6.78 -5.00 9.47
N VAL A 182 -5.60 -4.43 9.71
CA VAL A 182 -4.89 -4.52 10.99
C VAL A 182 -5.14 -3.23 11.76
N LEU A 183 -6.08 -3.27 12.68
CA LEU A 183 -6.49 -2.12 13.48
C LEU A 183 -5.55 -1.93 14.68
N ASN A 184 -5.19 -0.68 14.94
CA ASN A 184 -4.66 -0.26 16.24
C ASN A 184 -5.83 0.00 17.20
N VAL A 185 -5.78 -0.60 18.35
CA VAL A 185 -6.84 -0.52 19.35
C VAL A 185 -6.30 -0.09 20.73
N ALA A 186 -5.23 0.69 20.72
CA ALA A 186 -4.58 1.16 21.95
C ALA A 186 -5.47 2.06 22.83
N ASP A 187 -6.42 2.76 22.21
CA ASP A 187 -7.32 3.67 22.91
C ASP A 187 -8.49 2.95 23.61
N LEU A 188 -8.65 1.63 23.42
CA LEU A 188 -9.73 0.83 24.00
C LEU A 188 -9.29 0.17 25.30
N ASN A 189 -9.74 0.68 26.42
CA ASN A 189 -9.29 0.25 27.76
C ASN A 189 -10.17 -0.84 28.37
N GLU A 190 -11.47 -0.85 28.13
CA GLU A 190 -12.42 -1.77 28.75
C GLU A 190 -12.94 -2.83 27.76
N ASP A 191 -13.30 -4.01 28.28
CA ASP A 191 -13.83 -5.09 27.43
C ASP A 191 -15.21 -4.77 26.84
N ALA A 192 -16.00 -3.93 27.51
CA ALA A 192 -17.27 -3.43 26.99
C ALA A 192 -17.04 -2.53 25.77
N ASP A 193 -16.04 -1.62 25.85
CA ASP A 193 -15.66 -0.73 24.75
C ASP A 193 -15.14 -1.52 23.56
N LYS A 194 -14.38 -2.58 23.80
CA LYS A 194 -13.86 -3.47 22.73
C LYS A 194 -14.98 -4.16 21.96
N ASN A 195 -16.03 -4.66 22.66
CA ASN A 195 -17.15 -5.31 22.00
C ASN A 195 -17.98 -4.30 21.19
N ALA A 196 -18.29 -3.15 21.76
CA ALA A 196 -19.01 -2.08 21.06
C ALA A 196 -18.22 -1.62 19.82
N PHE A 197 -16.92 -1.38 19.96
CA PHE A 197 -16.03 -1.01 18.85
C PHE A 197 -16.04 -2.05 17.71
N VAL A 198 -15.95 -3.35 18.06
CA VAL A 198 -16.00 -4.42 17.04
C VAL A 198 -17.35 -4.42 16.32
N ASP A 199 -18.46 -4.23 17.04
CA ASP A 199 -19.80 -4.19 16.47
C ASP A 199 -19.97 -3.01 15.52
N GLU A 200 -19.59 -1.81 15.94
CA GLU A 200 -19.68 -0.58 15.17
C GLU A 200 -18.75 -0.63 13.93
N THR A 201 -17.50 -1.03 14.12
CA THR A 201 -16.52 -1.12 13.05
C THR A 201 -16.94 -2.13 11.99
N SER A 202 -17.32 -3.34 12.40
CA SER A 202 -17.72 -4.41 11.47
C SER A 202 -18.97 -4.02 10.68
N LYS A 203 -19.93 -3.37 11.35
CA LYS A 203 -21.14 -2.86 10.70
C LYS A 203 -20.83 -1.73 9.73
N ALA A 204 -20.00 -0.77 10.12
CA ALA A 204 -19.61 0.34 9.26
C ALA A 204 -18.90 -0.14 7.96
N ILE A 205 -18.03 -1.15 8.07
CA ILE A 205 -17.40 -1.79 6.92
C ILE A 205 -18.45 -2.41 6.00
N LEU A 206 -19.36 -3.22 6.58
CA LEU A 206 -20.40 -3.91 5.80
C LEU A 206 -21.34 -2.91 5.12
N ASP A 207 -21.78 -1.88 5.83
CA ASP A 207 -22.69 -0.86 5.30
C ASP A 207 -22.01 -0.06 4.17
N SER A 208 -20.73 0.27 4.31
CA SER A 208 -19.97 0.98 3.27
C SER A 208 -19.85 0.14 1.99
N LEU A 209 -19.56 -1.15 2.11
CA LEU A 209 -19.45 -2.04 0.94
C LEU A 209 -20.81 -2.30 0.29
N ASN A 210 -21.87 -2.50 1.10
CA ASN A 210 -23.23 -2.68 0.59
C ASN A 210 -23.74 -1.45 -0.17
N ASN A 211 -23.38 -0.22 0.25
CA ASN A 211 -23.75 1.01 -0.44
C ASN A 211 -23.16 1.10 -1.86
N GLU A 212 -22.03 0.45 -2.08
CA GLU A 212 -21.38 0.32 -3.41
C GLU A 212 -21.81 -0.97 -4.15
N GLY A 213 -22.80 -1.69 -3.61
CA GLY A 213 -23.32 -2.92 -4.21
C GLY A 213 -22.44 -4.16 -4.03
N ILE A 214 -21.42 -4.07 -3.17
CA ILE A 214 -20.47 -5.17 -2.92
C ILE A 214 -20.95 -6.08 -1.81
N THR A 215 -21.05 -7.38 -2.11
CA THR A 215 -21.38 -8.40 -1.10
C THR A 215 -20.12 -8.88 -0.41
N ALA A 216 -20.02 -8.62 0.89
CA ALA A 216 -18.85 -8.98 1.68
C ALA A 216 -19.18 -9.89 2.87
N TYR A 217 -18.22 -10.75 3.22
CA TYR A 217 -18.22 -11.54 4.45
C TYR A 217 -17.05 -11.10 5.33
N ILE A 218 -17.34 -10.81 6.60
CA ILE A 218 -16.39 -10.21 7.54
C ILE A 218 -16.11 -11.21 8.66
N GLY A 219 -14.82 -11.52 8.84
CA GLY A 219 -14.33 -12.29 9.99
C GLY A 219 -13.55 -11.40 10.93
N VAL A 220 -13.92 -11.39 12.20
CA VAL A 220 -13.23 -10.61 13.24
C VAL A 220 -12.42 -11.54 14.12
N GLY A 221 -11.13 -11.26 14.25
CA GLY A 221 -10.22 -12.03 15.08
C GLY A 221 -10.30 -11.72 16.58
N SER A 222 -9.31 -12.18 17.33
CA SER A 222 -9.14 -11.84 18.74
C SER A 222 -8.25 -10.60 18.91
N PHE A 223 -8.48 -9.84 19.99
CA PHE A 223 -7.54 -8.81 20.40
C PHE A 223 -6.20 -9.43 20.82
N VAL A 224 -5.11 -8.86 20.35
CA VAL A 224 -3.76 -9.26 20.73
C VAL A 224 -3.00 -8.08 21.30
N PRO A 225 -2.25 -8.24 22.42
CA PRO A 225 -1.61 -7.11 23.11
C PRO A 225 -0.41 -6.55 22.38
N LEU A 226 0.18 -7.30 21.44
CA LEU A 226 1.42 -6.95 20.76
C LEU A 226 1.28 -7.12 19.25
N PHE A 227 1.90 -6.23 18.48
CA PHE A 227 1.92 -6.32 17.01
C PHE A 227 2.48 -7.66 16.51
N GLN A 228 3.52 -8.21 17.13
CA GLN A 228 4.08 -9.52 16.74
C GLN A 228 3.10 -10.69 16.85
N GLN A 229 1.95 -10.48 17.48
CA GLN A 229 0.90 -11.51 17.64
C GLN A 229 -0.25 -11.37 16.64
N ILE A 230 -0.16 -10.46 15.65
CA ILE A 230 -1.23 -10.25 14.66
C ILE A 230 -1.56 -11.51 13.88
N ALA A 231 -0.61 -12.42 13.69
CA ALA A 231 -0.83 -13.73 13.07
C ALA A 231 -1.90 -14.56 13.82
N LYS A 232 -1.93 -14.51 15.16
CA LYS A 232 -2.97 -15.15 15.94
C LYS A 232 -4.33 -14.55 15.64
N SER A 233 -4.45 -13.22 15.69
CA SER A 233 -5.68 -12.52 15.38
C SER A 233 -6.17 -12.81 13.96
N TYR A 234 -5.25 -12.91 13.00
CA TYR A 234 -5.55 -13.28 11.62
C TYR A 234 -6.10 -14.71 11.50
N ARG A 235 -5.45 -15.69 12.14
CA ARG A 235 -5.98 -17.08 12.16
C ARG A 235 -7.38 -17.14 12.78
N ASP A 236 -7.58 -16.43 13.87
CA ASP A 236 -8.87 -16.35 14.56
C ASP A 236 -9.95 -15.72 13.66
N SER A 237 -9.62 -14.67 12.90
CA SER A 237 -10.54 -14.04 11.95
C SER A 237 -10.89 -14.95 10.76
N MET A 238 -9.92 -15.67 10.24
CA MET A 238 -10.13 -16.66 9.17
C MET A 238 -10.99 -17.84 9.65
N LEU A 239 -10.80 -18.28 10.90
CA LEU A 239 -11.63 -19.30 11.50
C LEU A 239 -13.08 -18.79 11.68
N ALA A 240 -13.25 -17.54 12.15
CA ALA A 240 -14.56 -16.91 12.27
C ALA A 240 -15.32 -16.90 10.95
N LEU A 241 -14.65 -16.47 9.87
CA LEU A 241 -15.22 -16.49 8.51
C LEU A 241 -15.64 -17.90 8.07
N ARG A 242 -14.79 -18.90 8.30
CA ARG A 242 -15.03 -20.26 7.87
C ARG A 242 -16.21 -20.86 8.62
N VAL A 243 -16.25 -20.71 9.93
CA VAL A 243 -17.31 -21.24 10.81
C VAL A 243 -18.62 -20.51 10.54
N GLY A 244 -18.62 -19.18 10.46
CA GLY A 244 -19.82 -18.39 10.16
C GLY A 244 -20.50 -18.83 8.87
N LYS A 245 -19.74 -19.07 7.83
CA LYS A 245 -20.24 -19.52 6.52
C LYS A 245 -20.90 -20.91 6.56
N ILE A 246 -20.48 -21.78 7.51
CA ILE A 246 -21.02 -23.14 7.66
C ILE A 246 -22.34 -23.12 8.47
N PHE A 247 -22.37 -22.37 9.55
CA PHE A 247 -23.49 -22.44 10.52
C PHE A 247 -24.62 -21.47 10.21
N GLU A 248 -24.33 -20.33 9.58
CA GLU A 248 -25.33 -19.31 9.27
C GLU A 248 -25.17 -18.82 7.83
N LYS A 249 -26.01 -19.37 6.92
CA LYS A 249 -25.94 -19.04 5.47
C LYS A 249 -26.11 -17.55 5.13
N ASN A 250 -26.63 -16.73 6.07
CA ASN A 250 -26.83 -15.29 5.90
C ASN A 250 -26.02 -14.45 6.91
N CYS A 251 -24.98 -15.02 7.54
CA CYS A 251 -24.14 -14.28 8.48
C CYS A 251 -23.02 -13.58 7.71
N TYR A 252 -23.16 -12.28 7.56
CA TYR A 252 -22.15 -11.45 6.89
C TYR A 252 -21.01 -11.04 7.83
N ILE A 253 -21.23 -11.06 9.15
CA ILE A 253 -20.24 -10.72 10.17
C ILE A 253 -20.10 -11.87 11.16
N SER A 254 -18.92 -12.46 11.26
CA SER A 254 -18.61 -13.56 12.18
C SER A 254 -17.46 -13.14 13.09
N LYS A 255 -17.65 -13.29 14.40
CA LYS A 255 -16.65 -12.89 15.40
C LYS A 255 -16.10 -14.10 16.13
N TYR A 256 -14.79 -14.18 16.24
CA TYR A 256 -14.11 -15.32 16.88
C TYR A 256 -14.56 -15.55 18.32
N ASN A 257 -14.74 -14.47 19.10
CA ASN A 257 -15.17 -14.55 20.49
C ASN A 257 -16.62 -15.10 20.67
N GLN A 258 -17.43 -15.08 19.62
CA GLN A 258 -18.83 -15.55 19.64
C GLN A 258 -19.01 -16.96 19.07
N LEU A 259 -17.97 -17.60 18.55
CA LEU A 259 -18.07 -18.92 17.92
C LEU A 259 -18.43 -20.07 18.88
N GLY A 260 -18.34 -19.88 20.19
CA GLY A 260 -18.67 -20.93 21.18
C GLY A 260 -17.88 -22.22 20.92
N ILE A 261 -18.61 -23.34 20.76
CA ILE A 261 -18.07 -24.68 20.47
C ILE A 261 -17.44 -24.74 19.06
N GLY A 262 -17.81 -23.85 18.13
CA GLY A 262 -17.24 -23.75 16.81
C GLY A 262 -15.71 -23.48 16.77
N ARG A 263 -15.11 -23.11 17.91
CA ARG A 263 -13.65 -22.97 18.06
C ARG A 263 -12.91 -24.31 18.08
N LEU A 264 -13.62 -25.42 18.20
CA LEU A 264 -13.04 -26.76 18.31
C LEU A 264 -13.02 -27.51 16.97
N ILE A 265 -13.54 -26.91 15.90
CA ILE A 265 -13.56 -27.42 14.53
C ILE A 265 -12.37 -26.84 13.74
#